data_ff63a4e23a95e1a1e71f9ccd590e754f
#
_entry.id   ff63a4e23a95e1a1e71f9ccd590e754f
#
_cell.length_a   1.000
_cell.length_b   1.000
_cell.length_c   1.000
_cell.angle_alpha   90.00
_cell.angle_beta   90.00
_cell.angle_gamma   90.00
#
_symmetry.space_group_name_H-M   'P 1'
#
loop_
_entity.id
_entity.type
_entity.pdbx_description
1 polymer ?
#
loop_
_entity_poly.entity_id
_entity_poly.type
_entity_poly.pdbx_seq_one_letter_code
_entity_poly.pdbx_strand_id
1 'polypeptide(L)'
;MLVQKNVLIYLLTLIAVIGVGAAHADTKTDAKSDAKSDFEFVATVNGSAITQGLLNLNIRTLTAQGQKDTPELRQAIKEDLINKELIAQEATKLGLAKEVDFPDQITQLKQNLLLQVYLEDHFKRDPITDAKMREEYERQRKLMGEGSNGTQYRLSQILVSNETDALDLIRRIQKGELFGKLAQEYSIDAGTKSQGGSLGWVLPGQVIPAVANAFPSLTKGGITLTPIQTQSGWVILKLDDKRAFKIPSFEESKAQIRQAIVQQYVAETVKNLRTNARIVQ
;
A
#
# COMPACT_ATOMS: atom_id res chain seq x y z
N MET A 1 -5.50 21.14 6.17
CA MET A 1 -5.12 19.72 6.17
C MET A 1 -3.90 19.55 7.06
N LEU A 2 -4.12 19.29 8.37
CA LEU A 2 -3.06 19.24 9.40
C LEU A 2 -2.41 17.87 9.55
N VAL A 3 -3.09 16.84 9.14
CA VAL A 3 -2.51 15.51 8.98
C VAL A 3 -1.87 15.50 7.60
N GLN A 4 -0.55 15.34 7.52
CA GLN A 4 0.07 14.96 6.26
C GLN A 4 -0.64 13.67 5.82
N LYS A 5 -1.63 13.80 4.95
CA LYS A 5 -2.14 12.68 4.18
C LYS A 5 -0.94 12.22 3.35
N ASN A 6 -0.23 11.24 3.88
CA ASN A 6 0.60 10.42 3.04
C ASN A 6 -0.31 9.98 1.90
N VAL A 7 0.02 10.37 0.69
CA VAL A 7 -0.61 9.96 -0.58
C VAL A 7 -0.59 8.42 -0.73
N LEU A 8 -0.14 7.73 0.29
CA LEU A 8 0.00 6.28 0.39
C LEU A 8 -1.30 5.51 0.70
N ILE A 9 -2.42 6.18 1.01
CA ILE A 9 -3.64 5.46 1.49
C ILE A 9 -4.60 5.11 0.35
N TYR A 10 -4.47 5.64 -0.85
CA TYR A 10 -5.43 5.40 -1.94
C TYR A 10 -5.02 4.37 -3.00
N LEU A 11 -3.92 3.61 -2.78
CA LEU A 11 -3.55 2.47 -3.66
C LEU A 11 -3.72 1.11 -2.96
N LEU A 12 -4.44 1.07 -1.85
CA LEU A 12 -4.52 -0.10 -0.95
C LEU A 12 -5.57 -1.14 -1.34
N THR A 13 -6.24 -1.03 -2.50
CA THR A 13 -7.30 -1.99 -2.84
C THR A 13 -6.99 -2.95 -3.99
N LEU A 14 -5.75 -3.03 -4.50
CA LEU A 14 -5.50 -3.91 -5.66
C LEU A 14 -4.20 -4.73 -5.65
N ILE A 15 -3.57 -4.95 -4.50
CA ILE A 15 -2.51 -5.98 -4.42
C ILE A 15 -2.89 -6.96 -3.31
N ALA A 16 -3.89 -7.80 -3.61
CA ALA A 16 -4.12 -9.01 -2.86
C ALA A 16 -3.00 -9.99 -3.20
N VAL A 17 -2.20 -10.30 -2.17
CA VAL A 17 -1.42 -11.54 -2.02
C VAL A 17 -0.47 -11.87 -3.17
N ILE A 18 0.70 -11.23 -3.19
CA ILE A 18 1.89 -11.90 -3.71
C ILE A 18 2.72 -12.32 -2.49
N GLY A 19 2.47 -13.52 -2.02
CA GLY A 19 3.36 -14.22 -1.11
C GLY A 19 4.64 -14.59 -1.85
N VAL A 20 5.63 -13.70 -1.83
CA VAL A 20 6.98 -14.07 -2.24
C VAL A 20 7.59 -14.84 -1.09
N GLY A 21 7.39 -16.16 -1.11
CA GLY A 21 8.15 -17.11 -0.31
C GLY A 21 9.60 -17.07 -0.76
N ALA A 22 10.48 -16.51 0.05
CA ALA A 22 11.90 -16.61 -0.14
C ALA A 22 12.35 -18.05 0.23
N ALA A 23 12.36 -18.94 -0.75
CA ALA A 23 13.13 -20.17 -0.66
C ALA A 23 14.47 -19.92 -1.36
N HIS A 24 15.53 -19.75 -0.58
CA HIS A 24 16.90 -19.85 -1.08
C HIS A 24 17.19 -21.31 -1.37
N ALA A 25 17.26 -21.64 -2.63
CA ALA A 25 17.96 -22.84 -3.10
C ALA A 25 18.94 -22.39 -4.18
N ASP A 26 20.24 -22.35 -3.80
CA ASP A 26 21.33 -22.28 -4.75
C ASP A 26 21.27 -23.51 -5.68
N THR A 27 20.82 -23.27 -6.89
CA THR A 27 21.11 -24.17 -8.01
C THR A 27 21.55 -23.32 -9.19
N LYS A 28 22.89 -23.25 -9.36
CA LYS A 28 23.48 -22.92 -10.64
C LYS A 28 22.98 -23.95 -11.64
N THR A 29 22.04 -23.60 -12.48
CA THR A 29 21.70 -24.36 -13.67
C THR A 29 21.83 -23.44 -14.87
N ASP A 30 22.49 -23.93 -15.89
CA ASP A 30 22.85 -23.23 -17.13
C ASP A 30 21.63 -22.64 -17.84
N ALA A 31 21.42 -21.32 -17.70
CA ALA A 31 20.28 -20.57 -18.24
C ALA A 31 20.28 -20.44 -19.78
N LYS A 32 21.17 -21.13 -20.49
CA LYS A 32 21.30 -21.00 -21.95
C LYS A 32 20.74 -22.18 -22.76
N SER A 33 20.43 -23.33 -22.13
CA SER A 33 19.85 -24.49 -22.82
C SER A 33 18.30 -24.52 -22.74
N ASP A 34 17.68 -23.88 -21.73
CA ASP A 34 16.25 -23.98 -21.49
C ASP A 34 15.36 -23.15 -22.44
N ALA A 35 15.88 -22.03 -22.95
CA ALA A 35 15.08 -21.13 -23.80
C ALA A 35 14.69 -21.75 -25.18
N LYS A 36 15.42 -22.74 -25.67
CA LYS A 36 15.14 -23.38 -26.94
C LYS A 36 14.12 -24.52 -26.80
N SER A 37 14.08 -25.19 -25.65
CA SER A 37 13.15 -26.27 -25.34
C SER A 37 11.74 -25.77 -25.00
N ASP A 38 11.60 -24.54 -24.48
CA ASP A 38 10.30 -23.98 -24.09
C ASP A 38 9.35 -23.72 -25.28
N PHE A 39 9.88 -23.64 -26.51
CA PHE A 39 9.10 -23.50 -27.74
C PHE A 39 8.73 -24.85 -28.37
N GLU A 40 9.24 -25.98 -27.86
CA GLU A 40 8.81 -27.29 -28.33
C GLU A 40 7.37 -27.58 -27.90
N PHE A 41 6.63 -28.28 -28.75
CA PHE A 41 5.24 -28.62 -28.48
C PHE A 41 5.14 -29.94 -27.74
N VAL A 42 4.40 -29.97 -26.66
CA VAL A 42 4.10 -31.19 -25.90
C VAL A 42 2.78 -31.84 -26.32
N ALA A 43 1.90 -31.04 -26.94
CA ALA A 43 0.65 -31.48 -27.55
C ALA A 43 0.14 -30.43 -28.54
N THR A 44 -0.80 -30.83 -29.41
CA THR A 44 -1.60 -29.93 -30.24
C THR A 44 -3.07 -30.28 -30.09
N VAL A 45 -3.93 -29.25 -30.03
CA VAL A 45 -5.38 -29.39 -29.91
C VAL A 45 -6.01 -28.58 -31.05
N ASN A 46 -6.57 -29.29 -32.05
CA ASN A 46 -7.15 -28.66 -33.25
C ASN A 46 -6.22 -27.65 -33.95
N GLY A 47 -4.92 -27.92 -33.94
CA GLY A 47 -3.89 -27.03 -34.50
C GLY A 47 -3.30 -26.01 -33.52
N SER A 48 -3.90 -25.76 -32.35
CA SER A 48 -3.32 -24.94 -31.29
C SER A 48 -2.26 -25.71 -30.53
N ALA A 49 -1.08 -25.12 -30.38
CA ALA A 49 0.05 -25.75 -29.74
C ALA A 49 0.05 -25.53 -28.22
N ILE A 50 0.26 -26.60 -27.46
CA ILE A 50 0.61 -26.55 -26.04
C ILE A 50 2.12 -26.68 -25.93
N THR A 51 2.78 -25.62 -25.47
CA THR A 51 4.24 -25.55 -25.43
C THR A 51 4.82 -26.19 -24.19
N GLN A 52 6.07 -26.63 -24.27
CA GLN A 52 6.86 -27.11 -23.12
C GLN A 52 6.99 -25.99 -22.06
N GLY A 53 7.12 -24.72 -22.51
CA GLY A 53 7.17 -23.56 -21.59
C GLY A 53 5.91 -23.43 -20.75
N LEU A 54 4.71 -23.61 -21.35
CA LEU A 54 3.44 -23.58 -20.62
C LEU A 54 3.34 -24.74 -19.61
N LEU A 55 3.77 -25.95 -20.01
CA LEU A 55 3.85 -27.12 -19.10
C LEU A 55 4.80 -26.83 -17.94
N ASN A 56 6.01 -26.35 -18.22
CA ASN A 56 7.03 -26.04 -17.22
C ASN A 56 6.56 -24.93 -16.25
N LEU A 57 5.84 -23.92 -16.73
CA LEU A 57 5.26 -22.86 -15.88
C LEU A 57 4.30 -23.46 -14.84
N ASN A 58 3.39 -24.36 -15.26
CA ASN A 58 2.45 -24.99 -14.36
C ASN A 58 3.16 -25.93 -13.35
N ILE A 59 4.18 -26.67 -13.79
CA ILE A 59 5.02 -27.50 -12.91
C ILE A 59 5.69 -26.63 -11.84
N ARG A 60 6.35 -25.54 -12.24
CA ARG A 60 6.98 -24.60 -11.29
C ARG A 60 6.00 -24.05 -10.26
N THR A 61 4.79 -23.71 -10.69
CA THR A 61 3.74 -23.21 -9.79
C THR A 61 3.35 -24.25 -8.73
N LEU A 62 3.14 -25.50 -9.14
CA LEU A 62 2.75 -26.59 -8.23
C LEU A 62 3.90 -27.05 -7.33
N THR A 63 5.12 -27.06 -7.84
CA THR A 63 6.31 -27.39 -7.02
C THR A 63 6.61 -26.33 -5.98
N ALA A 64 6.37 -25.05 -6.28
CA ALA A 64 6.44 -23.96 -5.30
C ALA A 64 5.38 -24.10 -4.18
N GLN A 65 4.29 -24.84 -4.42
CA GLN A 65 3.25 -25.18 -3.43
C GLN A 65 3.56 -26.49 -2.68
N GLY A 66 4.75 -27.09 -2.90
CA GLY A 66 5.21 -28.28 -2.19
C GLY A 66 4.92 -29.61 -2.91
N GLN A 67 4.38 -29.60 -4.12
CA GLN A 67 4.22 -30.82 -4.91
C GLN A 67 5.58 -31.26 -5.47
N LYS A 68 5.78 -32.61 -5.58
CA LYS A 68 6.99 -33.15 -6.20
C LYS A 68 6.82 -33.22 -7.71
N ASP A 69 7.85 -32.82 -8.45
CA ASP A 69 7.90 -32.98 -9.89
C ASP A 69 8.10 -34.46 -10.23
N THR A 70 7.04 -35.09 -10.71
CA THR A 70 7.05 -36.51 -11.11
C THR A 70 6.50 -36.67 -12.53
N PRO A 71 6.81 -37.78 -13.23
CA PRO A 71 6.22 -38.03 -14.55
C PRO A 71 4.68 -38.04 -14.54
N GLU A 72 4.07 -38.53 -13.47
CA GLU A 72 2.62 -38.60 -13.30
C GLU A 72 2.04 -37.18 -13.18
N LEU A 73 2.69 -36.31 -12.38
CA LEU A 73 2.28 -34.90 -12.28
C LEU A 73 2.38 -34.20 -13.63
N ARG A 74 3.50 -34.38 -14.34
CA ARG A 74 3.70 -33.80 -15.69
C ARG A 74 2.61 -34.26 -16.66
N GLN A 75 2.26 -35.54 -16.66
CA GLN A 75 1.19 -36.07 -17.50
C GLN A 75 -0.18 -35.49 -17.10
N ALA A 76 -0.49 -35.42 -15.80
CA ALA A 76 -1.75 -34.82 -15.31
C ALA A 76 -1.90 -33.33 -15.71
N ILE A 77 -0.80 -32.56 -15.61
CA ILE A 77 -0.80 -31.15 -16.03
C ILE A 77 -1.00 -31.04 -17.56
N LYS A 78 -0.34 -31.91 -18.34
CA LYS A 78 -0.53 -31.94 -19.81
C LYS A 78 -1.97 -32.18 -20.18
N GLU A 79 -2.64 -33.18 -19.56
CA GLU A 79 -4.07 -33.45 -19.80
C GLU A 79 -4.96 -32.27 -19.38
N ASP A 80 -4.68 -31.63 -18.24
CA ASP A 80 -5.39 -30.43 -17.80
C ASP A 80 -5.26 -29.26 -18.80
N LEU A 81 -4.06 -29.05 -19.36
CA LEU A 81 -3.81 -28.03 -20.37
C LEU A 81 -4.58 -28.34 -21.68
N ILE A 82 -4.64 -29.63 -22.11
CA ILE A 82 -5.44 -30.05 -23.26
C ILE A 82 -6.91 -29.75 -23.01
N ASN A 83 -7.44 -30.13 -21.84
CA ASN A 83 -8.83 -29.90 -21.49
C ASN A 83 -9.18 -28.40 -21.44
N LYS A 84 -8.31 -27.59 -20.86
CA LYS A 84 -8.47 -26.13 -20.85
C LYS A 84 -8.50 -25.52 -22.25
N GLU A 85 -7.61 -26.00 -23.14
CA GLU A 85 -7.58 -25.52 -24.53
C GLU A 85 -8.89 -25.89 -25.27
N LEU A 86 -9.41 -27.11 -25.11
CA LEU A 86 -10.68 -27.52 -25.69
C LEU A 86 -11.82 -26.61 -25.24
N ILE A 87 -11.91 -26.31 -23.94
CA ILE A 87 -12.93 -25.42 -23.39
C ILE A 87 -12.76 -23.99 -23.92
N ALA A 88 -11.52 -23.49 -24.00
CA ALA A 88 -11.23 -22.16 -24.50
C ALA A 88 -11.61 -21.99 -25.97
N GLN A 89 -11.38 -23.02 -26.79
CA GLN A 89 -11.81 -23.05 -28.20
C GLN A 89 -13.33 -23.04 -28.33
N GLU A 90 -14.05 -23.82 -27.53
CA GLU A 90 -15.51 -23.82 -27.55
C GLU A 90 -16.08 -22.48 -27.07
N ALA A 91 -15.54 -21.90 -26.00
CA ALA A 91 -15.91 -20.57 -25.52
C ALA A 91 -15.70 -19.49 -26.59
N THR A 92 -14.59 -19.58 -27.33
CA THR A 92 -14.28 -18.69 -28.44
C THR A 92 -15.28 -18.84 -29.60
N LYS A 93 -15.63 -20.08 -29.92
CA LYS A 93 -16.63 -20.42 -30.97
C LYS A 93 -18.03 -19.94 -30.60
N LEU A 94 -18.39 -20.00 -29.32
CA LEU A 94 -19.63 -19.45 -28.78
C LEU A 94 -19.64 -17.92 -28.73
N GLY A 95 -18.53 -17.24 -29.03
CA GLY A 95 -18.42 -15.81 -29.05
C GLY A 95 -18.18 -15.14 -27.70
N LEU A 96 -17.98 -15.93 -26.61
CA LEU A 96 -17.79 -15.39 -25.25
C LEU A 96 -16.57 -14.48 -25.13
N ALA A 97 -15.54 -14.69 -25.95
CA ALA A 97 -14.38 -13.79 -26.01
C ALA A 97 -14.68 -12.39 -26.63
N LYS A 98 -15.89 -12.17 -27.16
CA LYS A 98 -16.34 -10.89 -27.71
C LYS A 98 -17.26 -10.13 -26.77
N GLU A 99 -17.53 -10.66 -25.58
CA GLU A 99 -18.29 -9.94 -24.55
C GLU A 99 -17.59 -8.63 -24.18
N VAL A 100 -18.39 -7.60 -23.84
CA VAL A 100 -17.93 -6.21 -23.69
C VAL A 100 -16.75 -6.06 -22.78
N ASP A 101 -16.73 -6.79 -21.66
CA ASP A 101 -15.69 -6.63 -20.63
C ASP A 101 -14.45 -7.53 -20.84
N PHE A 102 -14.52 -8.51 -21.75
CA PHE A 102 -13.44 -9.50 -21.91
C PHE A 102 -12.11 -8.87 -22.39
N PRO A 103 -12.09 -7.97 -23.40
CA PRO A 103 -10.86 -7.30 -23.83
C PRO A 103 -10.22 -6.45 -22.72
N ASP A 104 -11.04 -5.78 -21.91
CA ASP A 104 -10.57 -4.96 -20.79
C ASP A 104 -9.99 -5.81 -19.67
N GLN A 105 -10.60 -6.97 -19.35
CA GLN A 105 -10.05 -7.94 -18.41
C GLN A 105 -8.68 -8.47 -18.88
N ILE A 106 -8.53 -8.82 -20.14
CA ILE A 106 -7.25 -9.26 -20.69
C ILE A 106 -6.21 -8.13 -20.62
N THR A 107 -6.61 -6.91 -20.93
CA THR A 107 -5.72 -5.73 -20.83
C THR A 107 -5.24 -5.53 -19.40
N GLN A 108 -6.13 -5.63 -18.41
CA GLN A 108 -5.80 -5.50 -17.00
C GLN A 108 -4.88 -6.63 -16.52
N LEU A 109 -5.15 -7.87 -16.91
CA LEU A 109 -4.28 -9.02 -16.57
C LEU A 109 -2.87 -8.84 -17.15
N LYS A 110 -2.77 -8.40 -18.41
CA LYS A 110 -1.48 -8.09 -19.05
C LYS A 110 -0.74 -6.97 -18.32
N GLN A 111 -1.42 -5.88 -17.96
CA GLN A 111 -0.80 -4.77 -17.22
C GLN A 111 -0.29 -5.22 -15.84
N ASN A 112 -1.07 -6.00 -15.11
CA ASN A 112 -0.68 -6.54 -13.81
C ASN A 112 0.55 -7.46 -13.93
N LEU A 113 0.57 -8.34 -14.92
CA LEU A 113 1.70 -9.23 -15.17
C LEU A 113 2.97 -8.44 -15.55
N LEU A 114 2.84 -7.43 -16.40
CA LEU A 114 3.98 -6.57 -16.78
C LEU A 114 4.52 -5.80 -15.59
N LEU A 115 3.66 -5.28 -14.71
CA LEU A 115 4.08 -4.63 -13.47
C LEU A 115 4.85 -5.62 -12.57
N GLN A 116 4.33 -6.82 -12.40
CA GLN A 116 5.00 -7.86 -11.61
C GLN A 116 6.39 -8.17 -12.17
N VAL A 117 6.50 -8.48 -13.46
CA VAL A 117 7.77 -8.80 -14.12
C VAL A 117 8.76 -7.64 -14.03
N TYR A 118 8.28 -6.40 -14.18
CA TYR A 118 9.11 -5.20 -14.05
C TYR A 118 9.70 -5.07 -12.64
N LEU A 119 8.88 -5.29 -11.60
CA LEU A 119 9.34 -5.25 -10.20
C LEU A 119 10.28 -6.41 -9.87
N GLU A 120 9.98 -7.62 -10.34
CA GLU A 120 10.86 -8.79 -10.16
C GLU A 120 12.24 -8.56 -10.80
N ASP A 121 12.30 -8.05 -12.03
CA ASP A 121 13.56 -7.73 -12.70
C ASP A 121 14.34 -6.64 -11.96
N HIS A 122 13.66 -5.58 -11.49
CA HIS A 122 14.30 -4.55 -10.70
C HIS A 122 14.90 -5.10 -9.41
N PHE A 123 14.11 -5.79 -8.60
CA PHE A 123 14.55 -6.29 -7.30
C PHE A 123 15.46 -7.53 -7.38
N LYS A 124 15.55 -8.15 -8.54
CA LYS A 124 16.61 -9.12 -8.82
C LYS A 124 17.97 -8.46 -8.99
N ARG A 125 18.02 -7.28 -9.63
CA ARG A 125 19.26 -6.50 -9.83
C ARG A 125 19.64 -5.67 -8.62
N ASP A 126 18.65 -5.15 -7.89
CA ASP A 126 18.80 -4.33 -6.68
C ASP A 126 17.95 -4.87 -5.51
N PRO A 127 18.40 -5.94 -4.83
CA PRO A 127 17.61 -6.62 -3.81
C PRO A 127 17.24 -5.73 -2.63
N ILE A 128 16.04 -5.97 -2.07
CA ILE A 128 15.63 -5.39 -0.79
C ILE A 128 16.36 -6.15 0.32
N THR A 129 17.53 -5.67 0.70
CA THR A 129 18.37 -6.27 1.76
C THR A 129 17.87 -5.91 3.15
N ASP A 130 18.28 -6.67 4.16
CA ASP A 130 18.02 -6.34 5.58
C ASP A 130 18.56 -4.94 5.94
N ALA A 131 19.68 -4.53 5.34
CA ALA A 131 20.24 -3.19 5.56
C ALA A 131 19.29 -2.08 5.07
N LYS A 132 18.77 -2.20 3.83
CA LYS A 132 17.77 -1.25 3.29
C LYS A 132 16.49 -1.25 4.12
N MET A 133 16.04 -2.42 4.57
CA MET A 133 14.86 -2.52 5.43
C MET A 133 15.09 -1.88 6.80
N ARG A 134 16.29 -2.00 7.39
CA ARG A 134 16.62 -1.33 8.66
C ARG A 134 16.68 0.19 8.51
N GLU A 135 17.25 0.69 7.42
CA GLU A 135 17.27 2.12 7.12
C GLU A 135 15.86 2.70 7.03
N GLU A 136 14.97 2.03 6.29
CA GLU A 136 13.58 2.44 6.18
C GLU A 136 12.82 2.33 7.51
N TYR A 137 13.09 1.28 8.31
CA TYR A 137 12.55 1.13 9.66
C TYR A 137 12.94 2.30 10.56
N GLU A 138 14.22 2.66 10.60
CA GLU A 138 14.69 3.78 11.42
C GLU A 138 14.13 5.12 10.91
N ARG A 139 13.98 5.28 9.60
CA ARG A 139 13.31 6.44 9.02
C ARG A 139 11.86 6.56 9.49
N GLN A 140 11.09 5.47 9.42
CA GLN A 140 9.70 5.43 9.89
C GLN A 140 9.62 5.62 11.40
N ARG A 141 10.53 5.01 12.16
CA ARG A 141 10.61 5.15 13.61
C ARG A 141 10.84 6.59 14.06
N LYS A 142 11.73 7.32 13.38
CA LYS A 142 11.95 8.76 13.65
C LYS A 142 10.66 9.57 13.43
N LEU A 143 9.87 9.22 12.43
CA LEU A 143 8.58 9.88 12.18
C LEU A 143 7.53 9.56 13.25
N MET A 144 7.66 8.43 13.96
CA MET A 144 6.75 8.04 15.04
C MET A 144 7.10 8.69 16.40
N GLY A 145 8.26 9.33 16.50
CA GLY A 145 8.79 9.94 17.72
C GLY A 145 9.98 9.17 18.31
N GLU A 146 10.88 9.87 19.00
CA GLU A 146 12.05 9.27 19.61
C GLU A 146 11.68 8.42 20.81
N GLY A 147 12.21 7.20 20.86
CA GLY A 147 12.06 6.26 21.96
C GLY A 147 11.28 4.98 21.59
N SER A 148 11.53 3.90 22.36
CA SER A 148 10.85 2.61 22.18
C SER A 148 9.40 2.61 22.68
N ASN A 149 8.98 3.65 23.41
CA ASN A 149 7.64 3.83 23.94
C ASN A 149 7.14 5.22 23.58
N GLY A 150 6.47 5.32 22.44
CA GLY A 150 5.76 6.52 22.04
C GLY A 150 4.45 6.68 22.81
N THR A 151 3.90 7.89 22.80
CA THR A 151 2.54 8.15 23.27
C THR A 151 1.68 8.48 22.07
N GLN A 152 0.55 7.78 21.93
CA GLN A 152 -0.52 8.19 21.02
C GLN A 152 -1.48 9.11 21.75
N TYR A 153 -1.93 10.13 21.02
CA TYR A 153 -2.86 11.13 21.50
C TYR A 153 -4.14 11.05 20.68
N ARG A 154 -5.28 10.93 21.34
CA ARG A 154 -6.57 11.10 20.68
C ARG A 154 -6.95 12.55 20.77
N LEU A 155 -7.01 13.20 19.61
CA LEU A 155 -7.17 14.64 19.52
C LEU A 155 -8.43 15.02 18.73
N SER A 156 -8.95 16.19 19.07
CA SER A 156 -9.92 16.92 18.28
C SER A 156 -9.37 18.31 17.98
N GLN A 157 -9.76 18.90 16.83
CA GLN A 157 -9.33 20.23 16.39
C GLN A 157 -10.49 21.11 15.96
N ILE A 158 -10.31 22.40 16.11
CA ILE A 158 -11.09 23.43 15.41
C ILE A 158 -10.10 24.26 14.59
N LEU A 159 -10.31 24.36 13.29
CA LEU A 159 -9.53 25.20 12.40
C LEU A 159 -10.37 26.39 11.98
N VAL A 160 -9.86 27.62 12.15
CA VAL A 160 -10.49 28.87 11.72
C VAL A 160 -9.51 29.75 10.95
N SER A 161 -10.03 30.71 10.19
CA SER A 161 -9.22 31.52 9.29
C SER A 161 -8.35 32.57 9.99
N ASN A 162 -8.77 33.05 11.16
CA ASN A 162 -8.08 34.13 11.86
C ASN A 162 -7.96 33.84 13.37
N GLU A 163 -7.01 34.52 14.01
CA GLU A 163 -6.68 34.35 15.43
C GLU A 163 -7.81 34.81 16.36
N THR A 164 -8.51 35.91 15.98
CA THR A 164 -9.57 36.49 16.80
C THR A 164 -10.71 35.50 17.02
N ASP A 165 -11.13 34.79 15.96
CA ASP A 165 -12.15 33.76 16.04
C ASP A 165 -11.69 32.60 16.91
N ALA A 166 -10.42 32.21 16.76
CA ALA A 166 -9.84 31.13 17.59
C ALA A 166 -9.84 31.50 19.08
N LEU A 167 -9.43 32.71 19.42
CA LEU A 167 -9.45 33.21 20.80
C LEU A 167 -10.88 33.32 21.36
N ASP A 168 -11.85 33.70 20.55
CA ASP A 168 -13.25 33.73 20.96
C ASP A 168 -13.77 32.31 21.27
N LEU A 169 -13.51 31.36 20.38
CA LEU A 169 -13.89 29.96 20.58
C LEU A 169 -13.23 29.37 21.83
N ILE A 170 -11.96 29.66 22.10
CA ILE A 170 -11.29 29.23 23.34
C ILE A 170 -12.06 29.75 24.56
N ARG A 171 -12.43 31.04 24.59
CA ARG A 171 -13.22 31.64 25.69
C ARG A 171 -14.58 30.95 25.87
N ARG A 172 -15.26 30.61 24.77
CA ARG A 172 -16.55 29.94 24.79
C ARG A 172 -16.43 28.53 25.36
N ILE A 173 -15.38 27.78 24.94
CA ILE A 173 -15.09 26.44 25.48
C ILE A 173 -14.79 26.52 26.98
N GLN A 174 -14.01 27.51 27.42
CA GLN A 174 -13.72 27.73 28.84
C GLN A 174 -14.98 28.07 29.68
N LYS A 175 -16.01 28.68 29.06
CA LYS A 175 -17.32 28.92 29.66
C LYS A 175 -18.25 27.69 29.64
N GLY A 176 -17.79 26.57 29.10
CA GLY A 176 -18.51 25.30 29.13
C GLY A 176 -19.23 24.93 27.84
N GLU A 177 -19.04 25.69 26.74
CA GLU A 177 -19.59 25.24 25.46
C GLU A 177 -18.86 24.01 24.94
N LEU A 178 -19.62 23.11 24.32
CA LEU A 178 -19.09 21.81 23.89
C LEU A 178 -18.17 21.97 22.67
N PHE A 179 -16.92 21.56 22.81
CA PHE A 179 -15.91 21.61 21.75
C PHE A 179 -16.42 21.04 20.41
N GLY A 180 -17.05 19.85 20.45
CA GLY A 180 -17.54 19.18 19.23
C GLY A 180 -18.65 19.98 18.51
N LYS A 181 -19.52 20.69 19.25
CA LYS A 181 -20.54 21.56 18.64
C LYS A 181 -19.90 22.76 17.94
N LEU A 182 -18.94 23.40 18.63
CA LEU A 182 -18.21 24.53 18.04
C LEU A 182 -17.37 24.10 16.84
N ALA A 183 -16.78 22.90 16.85
CA ALA A 183 -16.09 22.34 15.71
C ALA A 183 -17.05 22.16 14.50
N GLN A 184 -18.24 21.61 14.73
CA GLN A 184 -19.24 21.43 13.67
C GLN A 184 -19.76 22.75 13.10
N GLU A 185 -19.84 23.78 13.90
CA GLU A 185 -20.36 25.07 13.50
C GLU A 185 -19.30 25.95 12.82
N TYR A 186 -18.14 26.10 13.46
CA TYR A 186 -17.15 27.10 13.09
C TYR A 186 -15.92 26.56 12.37
N SER A 187 -15.60 25.26 12.49
CA SER A 187 -14.38 24.74 11.83
C SER A 187 -14.49 24.81 10.31
N ILE A 188 -13.43 25.29 9.67
CA ILE A 188 -13.25 25.27 8.21
C ILE A 188 -12.58 23.98 7.72
N ASP A 189 -12.17 23.08 8.62
CA ASP A 189 -11.61 21.79 8.24
C ASP A 189 -12.72 20.79 7.85
N ALA A 190 -12.99 20.67 6.56
CA ALA A 190 -14.02 19.79 6.03
C ALA A 190 -13.81 18.31 6.39
N GLY A 191 -12.56 17.90 6.67
CA GLY A 191 -12.23 16.51 6.97
C GLY A 191 -12.68 16.04 8.34
N THR A 192 -12.76 16.96 9.33
CA THR A 192 -13.09 16.62 10.72
C THR A 192 -14.33 17.35 11.25
N LYS A 193 -14.76 18.42 10.58
CA LYS A 193 -15.88 19.26 10.99
C LYS A 193 -17.14 18.46 11.35
N SER A 194 -17.58 17.57 10.46
CA SER A 194 -18.80 16.77 10.65
C SER A 194 -18.71 15.78 11.82
N GLN A 195 -17.47 15.44 12.22
CA GLN A 195 -17.18 14.54 13.33
C GLN A 195 -16.81 15.28 14.62
N GLY A 196 -17.23 16.54 14.75
CA GLY A 196 -16.91 17.36 15.93
C GLY A 196 -15.42 17.69 16.10
N GLY A 197 -14.70 17.73 14.98
CA GLY A 197 -13.26 18.01 14.95
C GLY A 197 -12.35 16.81 15.23
N SER A 198 -12.87 15.59 15.36
CA SER A 198 -12.07 14.40 15.74
C SER A 198 -11.00 14.06 14.71
N LEU A 199 -9.74 13.96 15.18
CA LEU A 199 -8.58 13.47 14.42
C LEU A 199 -8.30 11.97 14.66
N GLY A 200 -8.97 11.36 15.66
CA GLY A 200 -8.66 10.01 16.11
C GLY A 200 -7.33 9.92 16.87
N TRP A 201 -6.72 8.73 16.87
CA TRP A 201 -5.43 8.48 17.48
C TRP A 201 -4.29 8.90 16.54
N VAL A 202 -3.42 9.82 17.00
CA VAL A 202 -2.28 10.32 16.24
C VAL A 202 -0.99 10.20 17.04
N LEU A 203 0.13 10.06 16.31
CA LEU A 203 1.48 10.17 16.88
C LEU A 203 2.03 11.58 16.59
N PRO A 204 2.94 12.12 17.44
CA PRO A 204 3.53 13.44 17.21
C PRO A 204 4.12 13.63 15.82
N GLY A 205 4.79 12.63 15.26
CA GLY A 205 5.37 12.70 13.91
C GLY A 205 4.36 12.62 12.75
N GLN A 206 3.09 12.41 13.02
CA GLN A 206 2.02 12.38 11.99
C GLN A 206 1.34 13.73 11.76
N VAL A 207 1.68 14.71 12.58
CA VAL A 207 1.15 16.08 12.48
C VAL A 207 2.30 17.08 12.26
N ILE A 208 1.97 18.30 11.89
CA ILE A 208 2.98 19.35 11.72
C ILE A 208 3.66 19.68 13.07
N PRO A 209 4.94 20.06 13.07
CA PRO A 209 5.70 20.30 14.30
C PRO A 209 5.05 21.30 15.27
N ALA A 210 4.42 22.36 14.73
CA ALA A 210 3.73 23.36 15.56
C ALA A 210 2.59 22.75 16.39
N VAL A 211 1.87 21.76 15.83
CA VAL A 211 0.79 21.03 16.50
C VAL A 211 1.37 19.98 17.45
N ALA A 212 2.40 19.23 17.03
CA ALA A 212 3.04 18.21 17.86
C ALA A 212 3.62 18.80 19.16
N ASN A 213 4.20 20.00 19.09
CA ASN A 213 4.81 20.69 20.24
C ASN A 213 3.79 21.05 21.34
N ALA A 214 2.50 21.09 21.01
CA ALA A 214 1.46 21.38 22.00
C ALA A 214 1.04 20.12 22.81
N PHE A 215 1.32 18.91 22.33
CA PHE A 215 0.84 17.65 22.95
C PHE A 215 1.28 17.46 24.41
N PRO A 216 2.57 17.70 24.77
CA PRO A 216 3.02 17.47 26.14
C PRO A 216 2.32 18.35 27.18
N SER A 217 1.90 19.55 26.80
CA SER A 217 1.25 20.51 27.69
C SER A 217 -0.24 20.24 27.93
N LEU A 218 -0.85 19.36 27.09
CA LEU A 218 -2.27 19.07 27.19
C LEU A 218 -2.55 17.96 28.22
N THR A 219 -3.54 18.23 29.08
CA THR A 219 -4.15 17.24 29.97
C THR A 219 -5.40 16.65 29.32
N LYS A 220 -5.80 15.44 29.71
CA LYS A 220 -7.02 14.81 29.21
C LYS A 220 -8.25 15.72 29.41
N GLY A 221 -8.97 15.99 28.36
CA GLY A 221 -10.10 16.94 28.32
C GLY A 221 -9.69 18.39 28.12
N GLY A 222 -8.41 18.73 28.28
CA GLY A 222 -7.89 20.08 28.13
C GLY A 222 -7.75 20.52 26.68
N ILE A 223 -7.73 21.85 26.46
CA ILE A 223 -7.54 22.51 25.19
C ILE A 223 -6.27 23.35 25.18
N THR A 224 -5.77 23.70 23.98
CA THR A 224 -4.75 24.74 23.86
C THR A 224 -5.34 26.09 24.25
N LEU A 225 -4.66 26.80 25.14
CA LEU A 225 -5.10 28.13 25.60
C LEU A 225 -4.65 29.25 24.65
N THR A 226 -3.65 28.96 23.81
CA THR A 226 -3.20 29.83 22.73
C THR A 226 -3.45 29.10 21.41
N PRO A 227 -4.07 29.76 20.43
CA PRO A 227 -4.28 29.16 19.11
C PRO A 227 -2.95 28.89 18.42
N ILE A 228 -2.87 27.80 17.67
CA ILE A 228 -1.67 27.40 16.93
C ILE A 228 -1.78 27.91 15.50
N GLN A 229 -0.86 28.76 15.07
CA GLN A 229 -0.80 29.23 13.69
C GLN A 229 -0.29 28.13 12.77
N THR A 230 -0.98 27.94 11.64
CA THR A 230 -0.62 26.99 10.59
C THR A 230 -0.77 27.66 9.22
N GLN A 231 -0.31 26.97 8.17
CA GLN A 231 -0.52 27.47 6.79
C GLN A 231 -2.00 27.53 6.38
N SER A 232 -2.87 26.74 7.02
CA SER A 232 -4.30 26.63 6.71
C SER A 232 -5.17 27.53 7.58
N GLY A 233 -4.59 28.23 8.56
CA GLY A 233 -5.29 29.07 9.53
C GLY A 233 -4.87 28.76 10.97
N TRP A 234 -5.74 29.05 11.91
CA TRP A 234 -5.49 28.96 13.35
C TRP A 234 -6.21 27.75 13.94
N VAL A 235 -5.47 26.95 14.72
CA VAL A 235 -5.94 25.68 15.26
C VAL A 235 -6.08 25.76 16.78
N ILE A 236 -7.21 25.27 17.27
CA ILE A 236 -7.45 24.94 18.67
C ILE A 236 -7.43 23.42 18.78
N LEU A 237 -6.59 22.86 19.65
CA LEU A 237 -6.55 21.43 19.92
C LEU A 237 -7.22 21.09 21.23
N LYS A 238 -7.84 19.92 21.27
CA LYS A 238 -8.33 19.30 22.49
C LYS A 238 -7.73 17.90 22.62
N LEU A 239 -7.19 17.57 23.78
CA LEU A 239 -6.76 16.21 24.09
C LEU A 239 -7.95 15.42 24.63
N ASP A 240 -8.46 14.48 23.85
CA ASP A 240 -9.55 13.60 24.29
C ASP A 240 -9.03 12.44 25.14
N ASP A 241 -7.88 11.87 24.76
CA ASP A 241 -7.24 10.78 25.51
C ASP A 241 -5.76 10.63 25.12
N LYS A 242 -4.98 9.90 25.92
CA LYS A 242 -3.61 9.49 25.57
C LYS A 242 -3.34 8.07 26.04
N ARG A 243 -2.53 7.34 25.29
CA ARG A 243 -2.13 5.97 25.62
C ARG A 243 -0.68 5.70 25.24
N ALA A 244 -0.06 4.77 25.94
CA ALA A 244 1.24 4.27 25.51
C ALA A 244 1.10 3.55 24.16
N PHE A 245 2.06 3.79 23.29
CA PHE A 245 2.17 3.14 21.98
C PHE A 245 3.52 2.42 21.93
N LYS A 246 3.47 1.09 21.81
CA LYS A 246 4.68 0.30 21.57
C LYS A 246 4.99 0.32 20.09
N ILE A 247 6.15 0.88 19.72
CA ILE A 247 6.64 0.79 18.36
C ILE A 247 6.98 -0.68 18.08
N PRO A 248 6.40 -1.31 17.05
CA PRO A 248 6.75 -2.68 16.69
C PRO A 248 8.24 -2.82 16.41
N SER A 249 8.82 -3.94 16.79
CA SER A 249 10.23 -4.22 16.50
C SER A 249 10.49 -4.32 14.99
N PHE A 250 11.75 -4.24 14.60
CA PHE A 250 12.14 -4.42 13.19
C PHE A 250 11.64 -5.76 12.64
N GLU A 251 11.78 -6.84 13.40
CA GLU A 251 11.36 -8.18 12.97
C GLU A 251 9.83 -8.26 12.75
N GLU A 252 9.05 -7.67 13.66
CA GLU A 252 7.58 -7.58 13.52
C GLU A 252 7.16 -6.71 12.32
N SER A 253 8.00 -5.76 11.92
CA SER A 253 7.70 -4.77 10.87
C SER A 253 8.24 -5.17 9.48
N LYS A 254 9.07 -6.20 9.37
CA LYS A 254 9.79 -6.57 8.13
C LYS A 254 8.89 -6.65 6.89
N ALA A 255 7.75 -7.31 7.01
CA ALA A 255 6.83 -7.48 5.88
C ALA A 255 6.24 -6.14 5.41
N GLN A 256 5.84 -5.29 6.36
CA GLN A 256 5.29 -3.96 6.07
C GLN A 256 6.36 -3.03 5.48
N ILE A 257 7.59 -3.10 5.99
CA ILE A 257 8.71 -2.30 5.49
C ILE A 257 9.07 -2.69 4.07
N ARG A 258 9.13 -4.00 3.79
CA ARG A 258 9.36 -4.50 2.43
C ARG A 258 8.29 -3.96 1.46
N GLN A 259 7.03 -4.03 1.86
CA GLN A 259 5.92 -3.50 1.08
C GLN A 259 6.04 -1.98 0.88
N ALA A 260 6.41 -1.22 1.91
CA ALA A 260 6.62 0.22 1.81
C ALA A 260 7.73 0.58 0.82
N ILE A 261 8.85 -0.14 0.84
CA ILE A 261 9.95 0.05 -0.12
C ILE A 261 9.47 -0.19 -1.55
N VAL A 262 8.73 -1.27 -1.80
CA VAL A 262 8.16 -1.57 -3.13
C VAL A 262 7.21 -0.45 -3.57
N GLN A 263 6.30 -0.02 -2.70
CA GLN A 263 5.36 1.06 -3.01
C GLN A 263 6.05 2.38 -3.30
N GLN A 264 7.08 2.73 -2.52
CA GLN A 264 7.87 3.93 -2.76
C GLN A 264 8.56 3.87 -4.13
N TYR A 265 9.19 2.74 -4.46
CA TYR A 265 9.82 2.53 -5.76
C TYR A 265 8.80 2.70 -6.91
N VAL A 266 7.63 2.10 -6.80
CA VAL A 266 6.55 2.25 -7.80
C VAL A 266 6.13 3.70 -7.94
N ALA A 267 5.92 4.42 -6.83
CA ALA A 267 5.51 5.82 -6.84
C ALA A 267 6.56 6.72 -7.51
N GLU A 268 7.84 6.53 -7.22
CA GLU A 268 8.95 7.27 -7.83
C GLU A 268 9.08 6.95 -9.33
N THR A 269 8.96 5.67 -9.69
CA THR A 269 8.98 5.22 -11.08
C THR A 269 7.83 5.86 -11.87
N VAL A 270 6.61 5.80 -11.36
CA VAL A 270 5.44 6.43 -12.01
C VAL A 270 5.62 7.93 -12.13
N LYS A 271 6.12 8.60 -11.09
CA LYS A 271 6.43 10.04 -11.14
C LYS A 271 7.38 10.36 -12.28
N ASN A 272 8.48 9.61 -12.41
CA ASN A 272 9.48 9.81 -13.45
C ASN A 272 8.93 9.51 -14.86
N LEU A 273 8.15 8.45 -15.00
CA LEU A 273 7.51 8.12 -16.29
C LEU A 273 6.51 9.19 -16.73
N ARG A 274 5.75 9.75 -15.80
CA ARG A 274 4.76 10.80 -16.10
C ARG A 274 5.40 12.09 -16.60
N THR A 275 6.66 12.42 -16.22
CA THR A 275 7.34 13.63 -16.71
C THR A 275 7.56 13.61 -18.22
N ASN A 276 7.69 12.42 -18.83
CA ASN A 276 7.95 12.25 -20.26
C ASN A 276 6.73 11.70 -21.03
N ALA A 277 5.61 11.42 -20.34
CA ALA A 277 4.42 10.86 -20.95
C ALA A 277 3.50 11.96 -21.50
N ARG A 278 2.98 11.78 -22.72
CA ARG A 278 1.87 12.57 -23.24
C ARG A 278 0.57 11.96 -22.74
N ILE A 279 -0.07 12.61 -21.76
CA ILE A 279 -1.36 12.19 -21.20
C ILE A 279 -2.42 13.19 -21.69
N VAL A 280 -3.46 12.67 -22.36
CA VAL A 280 -4.63 13.44 -22.79
C VAL A 280 -5.82 12.89 -22.00
N GLN A 281 -6.57 13.77 -21.34
CA GLN A 281 -7.77 13.45 -20.56
C GLN A 281 -8.98 14.09 -21.20
#